data_ff10d6a110022ef5e7b4e2569d1008e0
#
_entry.id   ff10d6a110022ef5e7b4e2569d1008e0
#
_cell.length_a   1.000
_cell.length_b   1.000
_cell.length_c   1.000
_cell.angle_alpha   90.00
_cell.angle_beta   90.00
_cell.angle_gamma   90.00
#
_symmetry.space_group_name_H-M   'P 1'
#
loop_
_entity.id
_entity.type
_entity.pdbx_description
1 polymer ?
#
loop_
_entity_poly.entity_id
_entity_poly.type
_entity_poly.pdbx_seq_one_letter_code
_entity_poly.pdbx_strand_id
1 'polypeptide(L)'
;MASISNKPMPDALEDRPTLEERRALIQRVAASEQFSRSARLRDFLLYVGKQSLKDGSPEIHEQEIGAKVFGRSAAYDRSQDNIVRVNATELRKRIELYFASDGARESLILEIPRGGYMPVFHRRLPESEKHPEPMQEALQAPPAQPPNLPAGSTKQAAHGSNVRLHLIWGILSLLLAIASLTLLQHDRAMRNAASAWNGKPAVAAFWEGFLQYNQQTDIVLPDDSVSVIQDITHRPISLGEYLSRDYMRQIQSSSMSADRKADLDQILNHNLVTFGGVRAAQQILSEISAPHTSYLTLARHYNADAIKRNNVVFIGGKKANPWDHLFDDQVNFVTDYDDEHSQPFVNNLHPKAGEQAAYRGSHEADSLLGYSVIAYLPNPSRTGNVIILAGTDSDATDAAADFLTSEEQLEKFRNSLHVVRFPYFEVLLKTSRLSGTSFNAELVAYRTYPGLH
;
A
#
# COMPACT_ATOMS: atom_id res chain seq x y z
N MET A 1 -56.16 -30.93 26.38
CA MET A 1 -56.32 -30.12 25.16
C MET A 1 -55.88 -28.72 25.50
N ALA A 2 -54.63 -28.38 25.23
CA ALA A 2 -54.04 -27.03 25.45
C ALA A 2 -53.74 -26.47 24.07
N SER A 3 -54.38 -25.36 23.75
CA SER A 3 -54.31 -24.66 22.48
C SER A 3 -53.02 -23.86 22.39
N ILE A 4 -52.17 -24.18 21.43
CA ILE A 4 -50.90 -23.48 21.18
C ILE A 4 -51.26 -22.29 20.27
N SER A 5 -51.15 -21.09 20.83
CA SER A 5 -51.34 -19.82 20.14
C SER A 5 -50.14 -19.59 19.20
N ASN A 6 -50.39 -19.61 17.90
CA ASN A 6 -49.46 -19.35 16.83
C ASN A 6 -49.35 -17.82 16.67
N LYS A 7 -48.25 -17.22 17.12
CA LYS A 7 -47.93 -15.79 16.91
C LYS A 7 -47.27 -15.68 15.53
N PRO A 8 -47.81 -14.91 14.59
CA PRO A 8 -47.17 -14.76 13.28
C PRO A 8 -45.84 -14.01 13.42
N MET A 9 -44.82 -14.57 12.78
CA MET A 9 -43.51 -13.94 12.57
C MET A 9 -43.70 -12.73 11.65
N PRO A 10 -43.09 -11.57 11.93
CA PRO A 10 -43.24 -10.40 11.09
C PRO A 10 -42.67 -10.64 9.70
N ASP A 11 -43.41 -10.23 8.71
CA ASP A 11 -43.18 -10.39 7.27
C ASP A 11 -41.92 -9.65 6.86
N ALA A 12 -40.89 -10.37 6.43
CA ALA A 12 -39.57 -9.86 5.98
C ALA A 12 -39.66 -9.13 4.62
N LEU A 13 -40.84 -8.84 4.12
CA LEU A 13 -41.11 -8.19 2.83
C LEU A 13 -41.38 -6.68 2.94
N GLU A 14 -41.68 -6.13 4.13
CA GLU A 14 -42.04 -4.71 4.31
C GLU A 14 -40.81 -3.77 4.44
N ASP A 15 -39.58 -4.28 4.58
CA ASP A 15 -38.41 -3.43 4.86
C ASP A 15 -37.49 -3.17 3.64
N ARG A 16 -37.92 -3.55 2.43
CA ARG A 16 -37.15 -3.28 1.21
C ARG A 16 -37.38 -1.86 0.72
N PRO A 17 -36.28 -1.08 0.47
CA PRO A 17 -36.41 0.28 -0.05
C PRO A 17 -37.10 0.30 -1.40
N THR A 18 -38.05 1.23 -1.57
CA THR A 18 -38.80 1.41 -2.82
C THR A 18 -37.90 1.91 -3.95
N LEU A 19 -38.33 1.74 -5.19
CA LEU A 19 -37.63 2.25 -6.37
C LEU A 19 -37.44 3.78 -6.32
N GLU A 20 -38.44 4.50 -5.80
CA GLU A 20 -38.39 5.96 -5.67
C GLU A 20 -37.39 6.39 -4.60
N GLU A 21 -37.35 5.74 -3.44
CA GLU A 21 -36.38 6.00 -2.38
C GLU A 21 -34.95 5.79 -2.89
N ARG A 22 -34.70 4.68 -3.59
CA ARG A 22 -33.39 4.39 -4.18
C ARG A 22 -32.98 5.44 -5.22
N ARG A 23 -33.87 5.82 -6.11
CA ARG A 23 -33.63 6.86 -7.14
C ARG A 23 -33.31 8.20 -6.50
N ALA A 24 -34.11 8.62 -5.52
CA ALA A 24 -33.91 9.88 -4.82
C ALA A 24 -32.57 9.91 -4.08
N LEU A 25 -32.15 8.81 -3.44
CA LEU A 25 -30.85 8.72 -2.78
C LEU A 25 -29.71 8.84 -3.78
N ILE A 26 -29.74 8.10 -4.92
CA ILE A 26 -28.71 8.18 -5.96
C ILE A 26 -28.54 9.64 -6.42
N GLN A 27 -29.62 10.38 -6.63
CA GLN A 27 -29.58 11.78 -7.06
C GLN A 27 -28.95 12.68 -6.00
N ARG A 28 -29.31 12.51 -4.72
CA ARG A 28 -28.71 13.29 -3.62
C ARG A 28 -27.21 13.03 -3.49
N VAL A 29 -26.78 11.78 -3.54
CA VAL A 29 -25.36 11.41 -3.50
C VAL A 29 -24.62 12.03 -4.70
N ALA A 30 -25.19 11.92 -5.91
CA ALA A 30 -24.57 12.47 -7.12
C ALA A 30 -24.50 14.01 -7.14
N ALA A 31 -25.41 14.69 -6.42
CA ALA A 31 -25.43 16.15 -6.30
C ALA A 31 -24.57 16.68 -5.14
N SER A 32 -24.03 15.82 -4.29
CA SER A 32 -23.24 16.22 -3.12
C SER A 32 -21.89 16.86 -3.47
N GLU A 33 -21.29 17.53 -2.49
CA GLU A 33 -19.97 18.15 -2.64
C GLU A 33 -18.89 17.12 -3.01
N GLN A 34 -19.01 15.87 -2.52
CA GLN A 34 -18.10 14.77 -2.80
C GLN A 34 -18.00 14.44 -4.29
N PHE A 35 -19.05 14.70 -5.07
CA PHE A 35 -19.12 14.43 -6.51
C PHE A 35 -19.06 15.69 -7.39
N SER A 36 -19.19 16.88 -6.82
CA SER A 36 -19.24 18.15 -7.56
C SER A 36 -18.00 18.40 -8.44
N ARG A 37 -16.82 17.98 -7.97
CA ARG A 37 -15.52 18.19 -8.64
C ARG A 37 -15.13 17.07 -9.60
N SER A 38 -15.95 16.03 -9.79
CA SER A 38 -15.62 14.89 -10.64
C SER A 38 -16.81 14.43 -11.48
N ALA A 39 -16.97 15.03 -12.65
CA ALA A 39 -18.04 14.69 -13.59
C ALA A 39 -18.04 13.19 -13.94
N ARG A 40 -16.84 12.59 -14.19
CA ARG A 40 -16.74 11.17 -14.54
C ARG A 40 -17.20 10.22 -13.43
N LEU A 41 -16.88 10.50 -12.17
CA LEU A 41 -17.34 9.65 -11.06
C LEU A 41 -18.82 9.83 -10.81
N ARG A 42 -19.34 11.04 -11.00
CA ARG A 42 -20.79 11.30 -10.96
C ARG A 42 -21.52 10.50 -12.06
N ASP A 43 -21.00 10.52 -13.28
CA ASP A 43 -21.57 9.77 -14.41
C ASP A 43 -21.50 8.27 -14.15
N PHE A 44 -20.42 7.79 -13.53
CA PHE A 44 -20.28 6.40 -13.12
C PHE A 44 -21.35 6.02 -12.08
N LEU A 45 -21.52 6.80 -11.02
CA LEU A 45 -22.56 6.57 -10.01
C LEU A 45 -23.96 6.55 -10.63
N LEU A 46 -24.27 7.52 -11.48
CA LEU A 46 -25.56 7.61 -12.15
C LEU A 46 -25.80 6.44 -13.10
N TYR A 47 -24.78 5.97 -13.80
CA TYR A 47 -24.86 4.81 -14.68
C TYR A 47 -25.20 3.53 -13.91
N VAL A 48 -24.39 3.17 -12.90
CA VAL A 48 -24.61 1.93 -12.12
C VAL A 48 -25.90 2.03 -11.29
N GLY A 49 -26.22 3.21 -10.78
CA GLY A 49 -27.47 3.48 -10.10
C GLY A 49 -28.69 3.26 -11.00
N LYS A 50 -28.66 3.79 -12.24
CA LYS A 50 -29.72 3.57 -13.22
C LYS A 50 -29.89 2.09 -13.60
N GLN A 51 -28.79 1.34 -13.70
CA GLN A 51 -28.86 -0.08 -13.99
C GLN A 51 -29.48 -0.86 -12.81
N SER A 52 -29.14 -0.51 -11.56
CA SER A 52 -29.68 -1.17 -10.36
C SER A 52 -31.20 -0.95 -10.14
N LEU A 53 -31.76 0.03 -10.80
CA LEU A 53 -33.23 0.33 -10.72
C LEU A 53 -34.07 -0.42 -11.77
N LYS A 54 -33.45 -1.20 -12.65
CA LYS A 54 -34.17 -2.00 -13.64
C LYS A 54 -34.68 -3.31 -13.02
N ASP A 55 -35.88 -3.71 -13.34
CA ASP A 55 -36.43 -5.00 -12.93
C ASP A 55 -35.63 -6.14 -13.55
N GLY A 56 -35.28 -7.16 -12.74
CA GLY A 56 -34.46 -8.29 -13.19
C GLY A 56 -33.01 -7.93 -13.41
N SER A 57 -32.48 -6.94 -12.68
CA SER A 57 -31.14 -6.33 -12.84
C SER A 57 -30.06 -7.33 -13.31
N PRO A 58 -29.65 -7.26 -14.60
CA PRO A 58 -28.51 -8.04 -15.06
C PRO A 58 -27.24 -7.59 -14.36
N GLU A 59 -26.31 -8.51 -14.17
CA GLU A 59 -24.99 -8.19 -13.63
C GLU A 59 -24.31 -7.08 -14.45
N ILE A 60 -23.82 -6.04 -13.80
CA ILE A 60 -23.16 -4.91 -14.49
C ILE A 60 -21.72 -5.34 -14.81
N HIS A 61 -21.41 -5.49 -16.09
CA HIS A 61 -20.10 -5.90 -16.52
C HIS A 61 -19.12 -4.71 -16.67
N GLU A 62 -17.87 -4.94 -16.29
CA GLU A 62 -16.78 -3.94 -16.38
C GLU A 62 -16.67 -3.34 -17.79
N GLN A 63 -16.82 -4.16 -18.84
CA GLN A 63 -16.76 -3.71 -20.23
C GLN A 63 -17.85 -2.70 -20.60
N GLU A 64 -19.07 -2.89 -20.09
CA GLU A 64 -20.17 -1.95 -20.32
C GLU A 64 -19.89 -0.59 -19.67
N ILE A 65 -19.36 -0.60 -18.45
CA ILE A 65 -18.96 0.61 -17.73
C ILE A 65 -17.84 1.30 -18.50
N GLY A 66 -16.82 0.54 -18.93
CA GLY A 66 -15.70 1.06 -19.73
C GLY A 66 -16.19 1.76 -21.00
N ALA A 67 -17.10 1.14 -21.74
CA ALA A 67 -17.63 1.72 -22.96
C ALA A 67 -18.59 2.90 -22.71
N LYS A 68 -19.53 2.78 -21.78
CA LYS A 68 -20.62 3.75 -21.59
C LYS A 68 -20.22 4.97 -20.76
N VAL A 69 -19.30 4.79 -19.79
CA VAL A 69 -18.89 5.85 -18.86
C VAL A 69 -17.52 6.44 -19.23
N PHE A 70 -16.60 5.57 -19.64
CA PHE A 70 -15.21 5.97 -19.88
C PHE A 70 -14.84 6.07 -21.36
N GLY A 71 -15.79 5.83 -22.29
CA GLY A 71 -15.59 5.98 -23.74
C GLY A 71 -14.58 4.97 -24.34
N ARG A 72 -14.43 3.80 -23.71
CA ARG A 72 -13.59 2.72 -24.23
C ARG A 72 -14.28 1.99 -25.37
N SER A 73 -13.50 1.35 -26.24
CA SER A 73 -14.08 0.48 -27.26
C SER A 73 -14.78 -0.72 -26.60
N ALA A 74 -15.82 -1.26 -27.20
CA ALA A 74 -16.53 -2.43 -26.66
C ALA A 74 -15.64 -3.68 -26.53
N ALA A 75 -14.53 -3.72 -27.24
CA ALA A 75 -13.54 -4.80 -27.26
C ALA A 75 -12.27 -4.49 -26.44
N TYR A 76 -12.28 -3.50 -25.55
CA TYR A 76 -11.08 -3.19 -24.75
C TYR A 76 -10.71 -4.34 -23.80
N ASP A 77 -9.42 -4.56 -23.64
CA ASP A 77 -8.90 -5.63 -22.77
C ASP A 77 -8.87 -5.17 -21.30
N ARG A 78 -9.71 -5.80 -20.47
CA ARG A 78 -9.81 -5.56 -19.03
C ARG A 78 -8.52 -5.90 -18.26
N SER A 79 -7.65 -6.72 -18.81
CA SER A 79 -6.39 -7.08 -18.19
C SER A 79 -5.35 -5.97 -18.34
N GLN A 80 -5.45 -5.16 -19.39
CA GLN A 80 -4.52 -4.07 -19.71
C GLN A 80 -5.04 -2.68 -19.29
N ASP A 81 -6.35 -2.47 -19.29
CA ASP A 81 -6.95 -1.18 -18.90
C ASP A 81 -7.80 -1.34 -17.63
N ASN A 82 -7.27 -0.90 -16.51
CA ASN A 82 -7.90 -0.98 -15.19
C ASN A 82 -8.72 0.27 -14.83
N ILE A 83 -9.03 1.13 -15.82
CA ILE A 83 -9.73 2.42 -15.60
C ILE A 83 -11.01 2.26 -14.79
N VAL A 84 -11.81 1.23 -15.05
CA VAL A 84 -13.06 0.99 -14.33
C VAL A 84 -12.80 0.61 -12.87
N ARG A 85 -11.82 -0.26 -12.60
CA ARG A 85 -11.48 -0.73 -11.24
C ARG A 85 -10.93 0.39 -10.37
N VAL A 86 -10.04 1.22 -10.92
CA VAL A 86 -9.48 2.39 -10.22
C VAL A 86 -10.59 3.38 -9.88
N ASN A 87 -11.44 3.71 -10.85
CA ASN A 87 -12.56 4.63 -10.62
C ASN A 87 -13.64 4.03 -9.72
N ALA A 88 -13.85 2.72 -9.71
CA ALA A 88 -14.77 2.06 -8.77
C ALA A 88 -14.26 2.14 -7.32
N THR A 89 -12.96 2.05 -7.11
CA THR A 89 -12.35 2.23 -5.79
C THR A 89 -12.55 3.66 -5.28
N GLU A 90 -12.30 4.65 -6.12
CA GLU A 90 -12.52 6.06 -5.79
C GLU A 90 -14.02 6.37 -5.60
N LEU A 91 -14.90 5.76 -6.39
CA LEU A 91 -16.36 5.88 -6.26
C LEU A 91 -16.83 5.39 -4.89
N ARG A 92 -16.38 4.21 -4.44
CA ARG A 92 -16.71 3.66 -3.11
C ARG A 92 -16.26 4.59 -1.99
N LYS A 93 -15.03 5.08 -2.07
CA LYS A 93 -14.48 6.03 -1.08
C LYS A 93 -15.31 7.30 -0.98
N ARG A 94 -15.77 7.86 -2.10
CA ARG A 94 -16.63 9.06 -2.08
C ARG A 94 -18.02 8.81 -1.56
N ILE A 95 -18.59 7.64 -1.84
CA ILE A 95 -19.87 7.22 -1.24
C ILE A 95 -19.72 7.09 0.29
N GLU A 96 -18.64 6.46 0.78
CA GLU A 96 -18.35 6.37 2.22
C GLU A 96 -18.22 7.76 2.86
N LEU A 97 -17.48 8.67 2.22
CA LEU A 97 -17.32 10.06 2.69
C LEU A 97 -18.65 10.81 2.73
N TYR A 98 -19.51 10.61 1.74
CA TYR A 98 -20.86 11.20 1.76
C TYR A 98 -21.64 10.74 2.99
N PHE A 99 -21.71 9.44 3.28
CA PHE A 99 -22.44 8.91 4.43
C PHE A 99 -21.77 9.22 5.77
N ALA A 100 -20.48 9.58 5.78
CA ALA A 100 -19.78 10.07 6.96
C ALA A 100 -19.98 11.59 7.20
N SER A 101 -20.46 12.34 6.19
CA SER A 101 -20.66 13.80 6.25
C SER A 101 -22.10 14.20 5.94
N ASP A 102 -22.37 14.65 4.72
CA ASP A 102 -23.65 15.21 4.28
C ASP A 102 -24.82 14.22 4.41
N GLY A 103 -24.55 12.94 4.16
CA GLY A 103 -25.50 11.83 4.25
C GLY A 103 -25.55 11.12 5.61
N ALA A 104 -24.98 11.70 6.68
CA ALA A 104 -24.95 11.08 8.00
C ALA A 104 -26.33 10.80 8.59
N ARG A 105 -27.36 11.58 8.18
CA ARG A 105 -28.75 11.45 8.62
C ARG A 105 -29.65 10.73 7.62
N GLU A 106 -29.11 10.21 6.52
CA GLU A 106 -29.89 9.44 5.55
C GLU A 106 -30.41 8.14 6.18
N SER A 107 -31.70 7.87 6.03
CA SER A 107 -32.35 6.64 6.52
C SER A 107 -31.98 5.41 5.69
N LEU A 108 -31.48 5.64 4.48
CA LEU A 108 -31.10 4.61 3.52
C LEU A 108 -29.62 4.78 3.15
N ILE A 109 -28.85 3.70 3.18
CA ILE A 109 -27.44 3.67 2.82
C ILE A 109 -27.30 2.99 1.46
N LEU A 110 -26.47 3.58 0.59
CA LEU A 110 -26.06 3.04 -0.70
C LEU A 110 -24.60 2.58 -0.58
N GLU A 111 -24.32 1.35 -0.99
CA GLU A 111 -22.99 0.78 -1.02
C GLU A 111 -22.74 0.07 -2.35
N ILE A 112 -21.49 0.08 -2.83
CA ILE A 112 -21.05 -0.75 -3.98
C ILE A 112 -20.06 -1.79 -3.44
N PRO A 113 -20.46 -3.08 -3.32
CA PRO A 113 -19.62 -4.13 -2.76
C PRO A 113 -18.31 -4.33 -3.50
N ARG A 114 -17.27 -4.77 -2.78
CA ARG A 114 -16.01 -5.18 -3.41
C ARG A 114 -16.23 -6.41 -4.29
N GLY A 115 -15.62 -6.41 -5.46
CA GLY A 115 -15.78 -7.50 -6.45
C GLY A 115 -16.97 -7.33 -7.41
N GLY A 116 -17.86 -6.34 -7.19
CA GLY A 116 -18.98 -6.04 -8.08
C GLY A 116 -19.14 -4.53 -8.34
N TYR A 117 -20.07 -4.20 -9.26
CA TYR A 117 -20.39 -2.80 -9.61
C TYR A 117 -21.87 -2.46 -9.33
N MET A 118 -22.65 -3.44 -8.89
CA MET A 118 -24.08 -3.25 -8.59
C MET A 118 -24.25 -2.57 -7.23
N PRO A 119 -24.94 -1.41 -7.16
CA PRO A 119 -25.29 -0.78 -5.89
C PRO A 119 -26.24 -1.64 -5.06
N VAL A 120 -25.98 -1.73 -3.77
CA VAL A 120 -26.83 -2.35 -2.75
C VAL A 120 -27.39 -1.26 -1.85
N PHE A 121 -28.66 -1.40 -1.45
CA PHE A 121 -29.36 -0.44 -0.61
C PHE A 121 -29.85 -1.14 0.65
N HIS A 122 -29.56 -0.58 1.81
CA HIS A 122 -30.05 -1.07 3.09
C HIS A 122 -30.48 0.09 4.00
N ARG A 123 -31.49 -0.14 4.85
CA ARG A 123 -31.92 0.87 5.81
C ARG A 123 -30.89 0.98 6.93
N ARG A 124 -30.66 2.21 7.37
CA ARG A 124 -29.84 2.45 8.57
C ARG A 124 -30.66 2.00 9.78
N LEU A 125 -30.16 1.01 10.53
CA LEU A 125 -30.75 0.63 11.81
C LEU A 125 -30.68 1.84 12.74
N PRO A 126 -31.76 2.20 13.45
CA PRO A 126 -31.70 3.25 14.46
C PRO A 126 -30.68 2.83 15.52
N GLU A 127 -29.67 3.67 15.69
CA GLU A 127 -28.67 3.52 16.74
C GLU A 127 -29.45 3.64 18.08
N SER A 128 -29.52 2.53 18.82
CA SER A 128 -30.09 2.50 20.17
C SER A 128 -29.43 3.62 20.96
N GLU A 129 -30.28 4.57 21.42
CA GLU A 129 -29.88 5.77 22.14
C GLU A 129 -28.89 5.44 23.25
N LYS A 130 -27.63 5.75 23.03
CA LYS A 130 -26.69 5.96 24.11
C LYS A 130 -27.02 7.33 24.72
N HIS A 131 -27.72 7.31 25.82
CA HIS A 131 -27.94 8.47 26.68
C HIS A 131 -26.61 9.15 26.97
N PRO A 132 -26.45 10.44 26.64
CA PRO A 132 -25.38 11.21 27.24
C PRO A 132 -25.80 11.61 28.67
N GLU A 133 -24.97 11.28 29.63
CA GLU A 133 -25.08 11.85 30.97
C GLU A 133 -25.04 13.39 30.91
N PRO A 134 -25.92 14.10 31.62
CA PRO A 134 -25.88 15.56 31.61
C PRO A 134 -24.76 16.04 32.55
N MET A 135 -23.85 16.78 31.97
CA MET A 135 -22.87 17.61 32.67
C MET A 135 -23.62 18.69 33.44
N GLN A 136 -23.53 18.66 34.79
CA GLN A 136 -24.09 19.66 35.68
C GLN A 136 -23.32 20.98 35.52
N GLU A 137 -24.02 21.99 35.09
CA GLU A 137 -23.58 23.38 35.21
C GLU A 137 -24.25 24.03 36.41
N ALA A 138 -23.40 24.51 37.30
CA ALA A 138 -23.80 25.17 38.53
C ALA A 138 -24.21 26.61 38.26
N LEU A 139 -25.35 27.07 38.80
CA LEU A 139 -25.57 28.48 39.15
C LEU A 139 -26.68 28.68 40.21
N GLN A 140 -26.22 29.02 41.39
CA GLN A 140 -26.68 30.04 42.36
C GLN A 140 -28.12 30.06 42.93
N ALA A 141 -28.12 30.05 44.25
CA ALA A 141 -29.20 30.30 45.20
C ALA A 141 -29.73 31.75 45.17
N PRO A 142 -30.78 32.18 45.92
CA PRO A 142 -30.83 32.17 47.38
C PRO A 142 -32.29 32.05 48.02
N PRO A 143 -32.53 32.43 49.29
CA PRO A 143 -33.00 31.52 50.33
C PRO A 143 -34.40 31.85 50.90
N ALA A 144 -35.04 30.91 51.57
CA ALA A 144 -36.07 31.24 52.62
C ALA A 144 -36.25 30.10 53.63
N GLN A 145 -36.35 30.48 54.82
CA GLN A 145 -36.36 29.74 56.08
C GLN A 145 -37.75 29.14 56.50
N PRO A 146 -37.82 28.41 57.60
CA PRO A 146 -38.62 27.20 57.82
C PRO A 146 -39.92 27.36 58.55
N PRO A 147 -40.70 26.30 58.79
CA PRO A 147 -41.01 25.96 60.17
C PRO A 147 -41.05 24.46 60.53
N ASN A 148 -40.49 24.26 61.73
CA ASN A 148 -40.86 23.35 62.83
C ASN A 148 -41.34 21.93 62.66
N LEU A 149 -40.62 21.11 63.43
CA LEU A 149 -40.77 19.72 63.85
C LEU A 149 -42.15 19.34 64.47
N PRO A 150 -42.43 18.01 64.52
CA PRO A 150 -42.10 17.32 65.76
C PRO A 150 -41.40 15.97 65.63
N ALA A 151 -40.72 15.65 66.70
CA ALA A 151 -39.95 14.45 66.94
C ALA A 151 -40.75 13.15 66.91
N GLY A 152 -40.11 12.11 66.39
CA GLY A 152 -40.69 10.77 66.45
C GLY A 152 -39.70 9.69 66.02
N SER A 153 -39.07 9.08 67.03
CA SER A 153 -38.61 7.69 67.06
C SER A 153 -37.48 7.22 66.12
N THR A 154 -36.30 7.17 66.68
CA THR A 154 -35.16 6.37 66.27
C THR A 154 -35.50 4.89 66.07
N LYS A 155 -35.46 4.40 64.90
CA LYS A 155 -35.13 2.98 64.57
C LYS A 155 -33.76 2.93 63.88
N GLN A 156 -32.76 2.51 64.66
CA GLN A 156 -31.47 2.07 64.15
C GLN A 156 -31.71 0.96 63.20
N ALA A 157 -31.60 1.27 61.87
CA ALA A 157 -31.44 0.26 60.86
C ALA A 157 -29.96 -0.17 60.87
N ALA A 158 -29.75 -1.40 61.26
CA ALA A 158 -28.45 -2.07 61.21
C ALA A 158 -27.83 -1.90 59.84
N HIS A 159 -26.67 -1.26 59.76
CA HIS A 159 -25.78 -1.27 58.59
C HIS A 159 -25.25 -2.69 58.44
N GLY A 160 -26.01 -3.55 57.80
CA GLY A 160 -25.50 -4.79 57.25
C GLY A 160 -24.51 -4.45 56.16
N SER A 161 -23.24 -4.57 56.49
CA SER A 161 -22.13 -4.26 55.59
C SER A 161 -22.26 -5.03 54.27
N ASN A 162 -22.44 -4.31 53.18
CA ASN A 162 -22.41 -4.83 51.80
C ASN A 162 -21.00 -5.29 51.38
N VAL A 163 -20.12 -5.57 52.32
CA VAL A 163 -18.74 -6.02 52.10
C VAL A 163 -18.68 -7.26 51.18
N ARG A 164 -19.65 -8.17 51.29
CA ARG A 164 -19.74 -9.34 50.42
C ARG A 164 -20.07 -8.96 49.00
N LEU A 165 -20.91 -7.97 48.78
CA LEU A 165 -21.28 -7.48 47.45
C LEU A 165 -20.08 -6.77 46.79
N HIS A 166 -19.36 -5.92 47.52
CA HIS A 166 -18.13 -5.28 47.00
C HIS A 166 -17.00 -6.27 46.72
N LEU A 167 -16.87 -7.33 47.54
CA LEU A 167 -15.93 -8.42 47.28
C LEU A 167 -16.29 -9.19 46.00
N ILE A 168 -17.55 -9.47 45.74
CA ILE A 168 -18.02 -10.14 44.50
C ILE A 168 -17.72 -9.27 43.27
N TRP A 169 -18.02 -7.96 43.35
CA TRP A 169 -17.71 -7.02 42.25
C TRP A 169 -16.20 -6.85 42.03
N GLY A 170 -15.41 -6.83 43.13
CA GLY A 170 -13.95 -6.79 43.04
C GLY A 170 -13.38 -8.04 42.38
N ILE A 171 -13.85 -9.24 42.70
CA ILE A 171 -13.46 -10.49 42.09
C ILE A 171 -13.87 -10.53 40.60
N LEU A 172 -15.09 -10.11 40.28
CA LEU A 172 -15.57 -10.05 38.90
C LEU A 172 -14.75 -9.07 38.06
N SER A 173 -14.44 -7.89 38.61
CA SER A 173 -13.57 -6.91 37.91
C SER A 173 -12.15 -7.46 37.68
N LEU A 174 -11.60 -8.17 38.68
CA LEU A 174 -10.29 -8.82 38.52
C LEU A 174 -10.30 -9.92 37.47
N LEU A 175 -11.34 -10.75 37.43
CA LEU A 175 -11.51 -11.79 36.44
C LEU A 175 -11.66 -11.20 35.02
N LEU A 176 -12.43 -10.11 34.87
CA LEU A 176 -12.56 -9.39 33.61
C LEU A 176 -11.22 -8.77 33.15
N ALA A 177 -10.45 -8.20 34.10
CA ALA A 177 -9.13 -7.65 33.78
C ALA A 177 -8.15 -8.75 33.35
N ILE A 178 -8.15 -9.91 34.01
CA ILE A 178 -7.34 -11.06 33.64
C ILE A 178 -7.78 -11.60 32.27
N ALA A 179 -9.08 -11.75 32.04
CA ALA A 179 -9.60 -12.19 30.73
C ALA A 179 -9.25 -11.20 29.61
N SER A 180 -9.35 -9.91 29.87
CA SER A 180 -8.91 -8.87 28.90
C SER A 180 -7.41 -8.93 28.62
N LEU A 181 -6.59 -9.14 29.65
CA LEU A 181 -5.15 -9.26 29.52
C LEU A 181 -4.77 -10.53 28.73
N THR A 182 -5.42 -11.65 29.02
CA THR A 182 -5.17 -12.94 28.30
C THR A 182 -5.62 -12.83 26.85
N LEU A 183 -6.75 -12.17 26.56
CA LEU A 183 -7.21 -11.93 25.19
C LEU A 183 -6.24 -11.00 24.44
N LEU A 184 -5.74 -9.94 25.08
CA LEU A 184 -4.73 -9.06 24.47
C LEU A 184 -3.41 -9.79 24.21
N GLN A 185 -2.98 -10.65 25.14
CA GLN A 185 -1.78 -11.46 24.96
C GLN A 185 -1.97 -12.50 23.83
N HIS A 186 -3.14 -13.14 23.78
CA HIS A 186 -3.47 -14.09 22.75
C HIS A 186 -3.53 -13.42 21.36
N ASP A 187 -4.18 -12.25 21.25
CA ASP A 187 -4.24 -11.47 20.01
C ASP A 187 -2.84 -11.02 19.55
N ARG A 188 -1.99 -10.56 20.49
CA ARG A 188 -0.58 -10.26 20.20
C ARG A 188 0.19 -11.50 19.74
N ALA A 189 0.01 -12.63 20.41
CA ALA A 189 0.67 -13.89 20.03
C ALA A 189 0.21 -14.37 18.64
N MET A 190 -1.08 -14.26 18.32
CA MET A 190 -1.62 -14.59 16.99
C MET A 190 -1.11 -13.63 15.91
N ARG A 191 -1.02 -12.34 16.18
CA ARG A 191 -0.43 -11.35 15.25
C ARG A 191 1.05 -11.61 15.03
N ASN A 192 1.81 -11.89 16.08
CA ASN A 192 3.22 -12.26 15.97
C ASN A 192 3.43 -13.57 15.23
N ALA A 193 2.58 -14.58 15.44
CA ALA A 193 2.64 -15.85 14.71
C ALA A 193 2.27 -15.69 13.23
N ALA A 194 1.41 -14.72 12.90
CA ALA A 194 1.02 -14.38 11.53
C ALA A 194 1.99 -13.36 10.88
N SER A 195 2.99 -12.86 11.59
CA SER A 195 3.99 -11.93 11.04
C SER A 195 4.86 -12.66 10.02
N ALA A 196 5.08 -12.03 8.86
CA ALA A 196 6.03 -12.50 7.84
C ALA A 196 7.45 -12.69 8.41
N TRP A 197 7.76 -12.04 9.54
CA TRP A 197 9.09 -12.01 10.17
C TRP A 197 9.22 -12.92 11.39
N ASN A 198 8.26 -13.83 11.63
CA ASN A 198 8.33 -14.76 12.75
C ASN A 198 9.57 -15.65 12.64
N GLY A 199 10.42 -15.64 13.67
CA GLY A 199 11.72 -16.35 13.67
C GLY A 199 12.81 -15.68 12.83
N LYS A 200 12.61 -14.43 12.35
CA LYS A 200 13.55 -13.68 11.54
C LYS A 200 13.86 -12.29 12.17
N PRO A 201 14.63 -12.22 13.27
CA PRO A 201 14.84 -10.97 14.01
C PRO A 201 15.67 -9.91 13.24
N ALA A 202 16.57 -10.29 12.33
CA ALA A 202 17.33 -9.33 11.54
C ALA A 202 16.47 -8.76 10.40
N VAL A 203 15.68 -9.60 9.74
CA VAL A 203 14.67 -9.18 8.75
C VAL A 203 13.65 -8.24 9.40
N ALA A 204 13.12 -8.60 10.57
CA ALA A 204 12.20 -7.76 11.34
C ALA A 204 12.82 -6.38 11.64
N ALA A 205 14.05 -6.35 12.18
CA ALA A 205 14.73 -5.09 12.52
C ALA A 205 14.96 -4.18 11.31
N PHE A 206 15.20 -4.74 10.12
CA PHE A 206 15.33 -3.97 8.89
C PHE A 206 13.98 -3.43 8.41
N TRP A 207 12.99 -4.30 8.26
CA TRP A 207 11.68 -3.90 7.71
C TRP A 207 10.87 -3.02 8.67
N GLU A 208 10.96 -3.22 9.99
CA GLU A 208 10.41 -2.27 10.97
C GLU A 208 11.03 -0.87 10.82
N GLY A 209 12.35 -0.79 10.61
CA GLY A 209 13.04 0.46 10.34
C GLY A 209 12.59 1.11 9.02
N PHE A 210 12.45 0.33 7.96
CA PHE A 210 11.98 0.81 6.66
C PHE A 210 10.52 1.30 6.72
N LEU A 211 9.64 0.58 7.41
CA LEU A 211 8.20 0.86 7.49
C LEU A 211 7.80 1.79 8.66
N GLN A 212 8.77 2.31 9.43
CA GLN A 212 8.53 3.08 10.66
C GLN A 212 7.61 4.30 10.48
N TYR A 213 7.57 4.91 9.31
CA TYR A 213 6.75 6.09 9.02
C TYR A 213 5.29 5.75 8.71
N ASN A 214 4.91 4.48 8.70
CA ASN A 214 3.55 3.99 8.40
C ASN A 214 2.94 4.59 7.12
N GLN A 215 3.79 4.89 6.14
CA GLN A 215 3.38 5.36 4.82
C GLN A 215 3.09 4.18 3.90
N GLN A 216 2.34 4.43 2.83
CA GLN A 216 2.23 3.46 1.74
C GLN A 216 3.62 3.18 1.17
N THR A 217 3.89 1.93 0.79
CA THR A 217 5.13 1.56 0.11
C THR A 217 4.88 1.35 -1.38
N ASP A 218 5.53 2.16 -2.20
CA ASP A 218 5.46 2.04 -3.65
C ASP A 218 6.60 1.15 -4.14
N ILE A 219 6.27 0.05 -4.83
CA ILE A 219 7.24 -0.83 -5.47
C ILE A 219 7.26 -0.48 -6.96
N VAL A 220 8.38 0.05 -7.40
CA VAL A 220 8.55 0.60 -8.74
C VAL A 220 9.40 -0.36 -9.57
N LEU A 221 8.72 -1.13 -10.41
CA LEU A 221 9.34 -2.08 -11.34
C LEU A 221 10.15 -1.37 -12.43
N PRO A 222 11.19 -2.01 -12.95
CA PRO A 222 11.98 -1.47 -14.06
C PRO A 222 11.13 -1.30 -15.33
N ASP A 223 11.52 -0.36 -16.15
CA ASP A 223 11.04 -0.15 -17.52
C ASP A 223 12.05 -0.72 -18.51
N ASP A 224 12.04 -2.05 -18.64
CA ASP A 224 13.02 -2.73 -19.51
C ASP A 224 12.82 -2.41 -20.99
N SER A 225 11.63 -1.92 -21.41
CA SER A 225 11.45 -1.40 -22.77
C SER A 225 12.38 -0.22 -23.05
N VAL A 226 12.53 0.71 -22.08
CA VAL A 226 13.42 1.86 -22.20
C VAL A 226 14.89 1.43 -22.14
N SER A 227 15.23 0.42 -21.33
CA SER A 227 16.57 -0.16 -21.32
C SER A 227 16.94 -0.74 -22.69
N VAL A 228 16.07 -1.56 -23.30
CA VAL A 228 16.29 -2.13 -24.64
C VAL A 228 16.44 -1.03 -25.70
N ILE A 229 15.65 0.04 -25.64
CA ILE A 229 15.79 1.16 -26.58
C ILE A 229 17.16 1.84 -26.46
N GLN A 230 17.67 2.03 -25.24
CA GLN A 230 19.01 2.59 -25.05
C GLN A 230 20.09 1.67 -25.62
N ASP A 231 19.94 0.33 -25.47
CA ASP A 231 20.86 -0.64 -26.10
C ASP A 231 20.85 -0.56 -27.62
N ILE A 232 19.66 -0.49 -28.23
CA ILE A 232 19.52 -0.45 -29.71
C ILE A 232 19.99 0.87 -30.28
N THR A 233 19.78 1.97 -29.58
CA THR A 233 20.10 3.33 -30.06
C THR A 233 21.49 3.79 -29.65
N HIS A 234 22.18 3.07 -28.75
CA HIS A 234 23.45 3.44 -28.10
C HIS A 234 23.39 4.86 -27.53
N ARG A 235 22.26 5.21 -26.94
CA ARG A 235 22.02 6.54 -26.40
C ARG A 235 21.39 6.46 -25.02
N PRO A 236 22.05 7.00 -23.99
CA PRO A 236 21.46 7.09 -22.66
C PRO A 236 20.26 8.05 -22.66
N ILE A 237 19.28 7.74 -21.84
CA ILE A 237 18.08 8.56 -21.61
C ILE A 237 18.16 9.12 -20.21
N SER A 238 18.29 10.44 -20.08
CA SER A 238 18.30 11.13 -18.80
C SER A 238 16.94 11.05 -18.10
N LEU A 239 16.90 11.22 -16.77
CA LEU A 239 15.64 11.29 -16.03
C LEU A 239 14.68 12.36 -16.58
N GLY A 240 15.20 13.54 -16.96
CA GLY A 240 14.40 14.61 -17.55
C GLY A 240 13.74 14.21 -18.87
N GLU A 241 14.49 13.57 -19.77
CA GLU A 241 13.98 13.06 -21.05
C GLU A 241 12.97 11.92 -20.83
N TYR A 242 13.21 11.06 -19.83
CA TYR A 242 12.31 9.98 -19.46
C TYR A 242 10.96 10.52 -18.98
N LEU A 243 10.97 11.48 -18.06
CA LEU A 243 9.77 12.10 -17.51
C LEU A 243 8.97 12.92 -18.55
N SER A 244 9.68 13.66 -19.42
CA SER A 244 9.04 14.44 -20.49
C SER A 244 8.66 13.58 -21.69
N ARG A 245 9.13 12.33 -21.78
CA ARG A 245 9.02 11.43 -22.93
C ARG A 245 9.66 11.99 -24.20
N ASP A 246 10.62 12.87 -24.09
CA ASP A 246 11.30 13.50 -25.22
C ASP A 246 12.07 12.48 -26.07
N TYR A 247 12.57 11.41 -25.48
CA TYR A 247 13.22 10.31 -26.18
C TYR A 247 12.33 9.69 -27.27
N MET A 248 11.01 9.62 -27.09
CA MET A 248 10.06 9.11 -28.10
C MET A 248 10.01 10.06 -29.32
N ARG A 249 9.94 11.37 -29.09
CA ARG A 249 9.97 12.37 -30.17
C ARG A 249 11.27 12.35 -30.93
N GLN A 250 12.39 12.18 -30.24
CA GLN A 250 13.72 12.12 -30.83
C GLN A 250 13.88 10.85 -31.72
N ILE A 251 13.36 9.69 -31.31
CA ILE A 251 13.31 8.48 -32.15
C ILE A 251 12.54 8.79 -33.44
N GLN A 252 11.36 9.37 -33.34
CA GLN A 252 10.52 9.67 -34.50
C GLN A 252 11.15 10.71 -35.43
N SER A 253 11.89 11.69 -34.95
CA SER A 253 12.59 12.72 -35.73
C SER A 253 13.97 12.26 -36.25
N SER A 254 14.48 11.10 -35.84
CA SER A 254 15.78 10.58 -36.26
C SER A 254 15.84 10.19 -37.73
N SER A 255 17.05 10.00 -38.27
CA SER A 255 17.29 9.55 -39.64
C SER A 255 17.11 8.03 -39.85
N MET A 256 16.59 7.30 -38.85
CA MET A 256 16.32 5.86 -38.94
C MET A 256 15.26 5.55 -40.02
N SER A 257 15.31 4.33 -40.59
CA SER A 257 14.27 3.86 -41.51
C SER A 257 12.89 3.79 -40.82
N ALA A 258 11.82 3.88 -41.60
CA ALA A 258 10.46 3.79 -41.11
C ALA A 258 10.20 2.47 -40.36
N ASP A 259 10.71 1.35 -40.89
CA ASP A 259 10.55 0.04 -40.25
C ASP A 259 11.23 -0.02 -38.90
N ARG A 260 12.48 0.51 -38.79
CA ARG A 260 13.18 0.56 -37.49
C ARG A 260 12.47 1.43 -36.47
N LYS A 261 11.90 2.58 -36.87
CA LYS A 261 11.08 3.41 -36.00
C LYS A 261 9.82 2.69 -35.51
N ALA A 262 9.19 1.91 -36.40
CA ALA A 262 8.01 1.12 -36.03
C ALA A 262 8.36 0.01 -35.05
N ASP A 263 9.51 -0.68 -35.22
CA ASP A 263 9.98 -1.70 -34.27
C ASP A 263 10.26 -1.08 -32.90
N LEU A 264 10.95 0.07 -32.82
CA LEU A 264 11.22 0.77 -31.57
C LEU A 264 9.94 1.23 -30.90
N ASP A 265 8.97 1.75 -31.66
CA ASP A 265 7.66 2.15 -31.15
C ASP A 265 6.89 0.96 -30.59
N GLN A 266 6.96 -0.19 -31.26
CA GLN A 266 6.36 -1.43 -30.77
C GLN A 266 6.98 -1.87 -29.43
N ILE A 267 8.31 -1.83 -29.27
CA ILE A 267 8.99 -2.15 -28.02
C ILE A 267 8.53 -1.19 -26.89
N LEU A 268 8.47 0.11 -27.19
CA LEU A 268 8.07 1.13 -26.20
C LEU A 268 6.61 1.02 -25.76
N ASN A 269 5.75 0.50 -26.64
CA ASN A 269 4.34 0.29 -26.30
C ASN A 269 4.10 -0.98 -25.45
N HIS A 270 5.12 -1.82 -25.26
CA HIS A 270 5.05 -2.96 -24.36
C HIS A 270 5.57 -2.58 -22.96
N ASN A 271 4.99 -3.20 -21.93
CA ASN A 271 5.46 -3.09 -20.55
C ASN A 271 6.41 -4.26 -20.27
N LEU A 272 7.64 -4.18 -20.77
CA LEU A 272 8.62 -5.23 -20.55
C LEU A 272 9.21 -5.09 -19.14
N VAL A 273 9.30 -6.22 -18.44
CA VAL A 273 9.93 -6.34 -17.13
C VAL A 273 10.73 -7.64 -17.11
N THR A 274 11.98 -7.59 -16.66
CA THR A 274 12.81 -8.79 -16.50
C THR A 274 12.23 -9.71 -15.42
N PHE A 275 12.48 -11.01 -15.57
CA PHE A 275 12.00 -12.00 -14.60
C PHE A 275 12.58 -11.78 -13.20
N GLY A 276 13.87 -11.39 -13.08
CA GLY A 276 14.48 -11.05 -11.80
C GLY A 276 13.84 -9.82 -11.15
N GLY A 277 13.44 -8.80 -11.94
CA GLY A 277 12.70 -7.66 -11.44
C GLY A 277 11.33 -8.06 -10.85
N VAL A 278 10.63 -8.99 -11.50
CA VAL A 278 9.35 -9.53 -11.00
C VAL A 278 9.56 -10.34 -9.71
N ARG A 279 10.59 -11.20 -9.65
CA ARG A 279 10.91 -11.98 -8.46
C ARG A 279 11.30 -11.09 -7.29
N ALA A 280 12.18 -10.11 -7.52
CA ALA A 280 12.54 -9.11 -6.52
C ALA A 280 11.31 -8.41 -5.95
N ALA A 281 10.38 -7.95 -6.81
CA ALA A 281 9.14 -7.35 -6.34
C ALA A 281 8.28 -8.31 -5.51
N GLN A 282 8.16 -9.58 -5.91
CA GLN A 282 7.41 -10.59 -5.18
C GLN A 282 7.99 -10.84 -3.78
N GLN A 283 9.32 -10.93 -3.67
CA GLN A 283 10.01 -11.10 -2.39
C GLN A 283 9.76 -9.90 -1.47
N ILE A 284 9.96 -8.69 -1.97
CA ILE A 284 9.72 -7.45 -1.22
C ILE A 284 8.25 -7.35 -0.77
N LEU A 285 7.30 -7.66 -1.66
CA LEU A 285 5.88 -7.67 -1.32
C LEU A 285 5.54 -8.65 -0.19
N SER A 286 6.24 -9.77 -0.10
CA SER A 286 6.01 -10.75 0.96
C SER A 286 6.41 -10.25 2.35
N GLU A 287 7.33 -9.28 2.44
CA GLU A 287 7.76 -8.66 3.69
C GLU A 287 6.83 -7.53 4.15
N ILE A 288 5.97 -7.01 3.26
CA ILE A 288 5.05 -5.90 3.55
C ILE A 288 3.66 -6.47 3.81
N SER A 289 3.30 -6.63 5.07
CA SER A 289 1.99 -7.14 5.49
C SER A 289 1.18 -6.11 6.28
N ALA A 290 -0.10 -6.39 6.49
CA ALA A 290 -0.96 -5.51 7.30
C ALA A 290 -0.32 -5.17 8.67
N PRO A 291 -0.41 -3.91 9.14
CA PRO A 291 -1.27 -2.85 8.64
C PRO A 291 -0.71 -2.02 7.46
N HIS A 292 0.51 -2.32 7.02
CA HIS A 292 1.16 -1.57 5.94
C HIS A 292 0.53 -1.90 4.57
N THR A 293 0.48 -0.90 3.71
CA THR A 293 -0.07 -1.02 2.35
C THR A 293 1.04 -0.89 1.33
N SER A 294 0.93 -1.65 0.24
CA SER A 294 1.86 -1.59 -0.88
C SER A 294 1.15 -1.27 -2.19
N TYR A 295 1.85 -0.63 -3.11
CA TYR A 295 1.39 -0.32 -4.46
C TYR A 295 2.47 -0.68 -5.47
N LEU A 296 2.14 -1.55 -6.43
CA LEU A 296 3.06 -1.98 -7.49
C LEU A 296 2.81 -1.16 -8.76
N THR A 297 3.87 -0.62 -9.35
CA THR A 297 3.79 0.18 -10.57
C THR A 297 5.06 0.04 -11.41
N LEU A 298 4.99 0.43 -12.68
CA LEU A 298 6.17 0.56 -13.54
C LEU A 298 6.81 1.94 -13.39
N ALA A 299 8.11 2.04 -13.60
CA ALA A 299 8.86 3.30 -13.51
C ALA A 299 8.25 4.40 -14.40
N ARG A 300 7.78 4.07 -15.60
CA ARG A 300 7.14 5.04 -16.52
C ARG A 300 5.80 5.59 -16.06
N HIS A 301 5.14 4.93 -15.13
CA HIS A 301 3.84 5.33 -14.59
C HIS A 301 3.94 5.89 -13.17
N TYR A 302 5.16 5.93 -12.61
CA TYR A 302 5.37 6.40 -11.26
C TYR A 302 5.23 7.94 -11.18
N ASN A 303 4.65 8.40 -10.07
CA ASN A 303 4.39 9.82 -9.86
C ASN A 303 5.52 10.46 -9.04
N ALA A 304 6.17 11.51 -9.60
CA ALA A 304 7.23 12.25 -8.94
C ALA A 304 6.87 12.81 -7.54
N ASP A 305 5.60 13.14 -7.30
CA ASP A 305 5.18 13.64 -5.99
C ASP A 305 4.99 12.53 -4.95
N ALA A 306 4.82 11.27 -5.38
CA ALA A 306 4.68 10.14 -4.47
C ALA A 306 5.97 9.85 -3.71
N ILE A 307 7.15 10.00 -4.36
CA ILE A 307 8.46 9.78 -3.74
C ILE A 307 8.70 10.67 -2.50
N LYS A 308 8.04 11.82 -2.43
CA LYS A 308 8.16 12.77 -1.30
C LYS A 308 7.32 12.36 -0.08
N ARG A 309 6.35 11.46 -0.27
CA ARG A 309 5.37 11.11 0.77
C ARG A 309 5.43 9.66 1.20
N ASN A 310 5.77 8.75 0.27
CA ASN A 310 5.68 7.32 0.47
C ASN A 310 7.06 6.72 0.77
N ASN A 311 7.05 5.50 1.31
CA ASN A 311 8.21 4.64 1.20
C ASN A 311 8.29 4.13 -0.25
N VAL A 312 9.48 3.95 -0.78
CA VAL A 312 9.66 3.52 -2.18
C VAL A 312 10.72 2.43 -2.27
N VAL A 313 10.45 1.43 -3.09
CA VAL A 313 11.45 0.43 -3.52
C VAL A 313 11.61 0.53 -5.03
N PHE A 314 12.75 1.07 -5.49
CA PHE A 314 13.12 1.08 -6.89
C PHE A 314 13.83 -0.23 -7.24
N ILE A 315 13.36 -0.91 -8.27
CA ILE A 315 13.91 -2.18 -8.76
C ILE A 315 14.48 -1.96 -10.17
N GLY A 316 15.70 -2.44 -10.39
CA GLY A 316 16.45 -2.25 -11.63
C GLY A 316 17.46 -1.11 -11.55
N GLY A 317 18.54 -1.20 -12.34
CA GLY A 317 19.54 -0.13 -12.43
C GLY A 317 19.03 1.07 -13.26
N LYS A 318 19.80 2.16 -13.30
CA LYS A 318 19.45 3.45 -13.91
C LYS A 318 18.93 3.38 -15.33
N LYS A 319 19.42 2.42 -16.12
CA LYS A 319 19.02 2.23 -17.51
C LYS A 319 17.56 1.80 -17.63
N ALA A 320 17.10 0.95 -16.70
CA ALA A 320 15.72 0.46 -16.65
C ALA A 320 14.85 1.22 -15.63
N ASN A 321 15.47 1.85 -14.63
CA ASN A 321 14.77 2.67 -13.64
C ASN A 321 15.46 4.03 -13.45
N PRO A 322 15.20 5.00 -14.35
CA PRO A 322 15.85 6.31 -14.29
C PRO A 322 15.59 7.12 -13.02
N TRP A 323 14.64 6.72 -12.17
CA TRP A 323 14.39 7.35 -10.86
C TRP A 323 15.59 7.26 -9.92
N ASP A 324 16.46 6.28 -10.09
CA ASP A 324 17.68 6.10 -9.29
C ASP A 324 18.61 7.33 -9.39
N HIS A 325 18.58 8.06 -10.50
CA HIS A 325 19.36 9.30 -10.68
C HIS A 325 19.09 10.38 -9.61
N LEU A 326 17.93 10.33 -8.94
CA LEU A 326 17.64 11.27 -7.85
C LEU A 326 18.54 11.10 -6.62
N PHE A 327 19.26 9.99 -6.53
CA PHE A 327 20.07 9.62 -5.38
C PHE A 327 21.57 9.56 -5.67
N ASP A 328 22.00 9.90 -6.89
CA ASP A 328 23.41 9.81 -7.33
C ASP A 328 24.38 10.54 -6.39
N ASP A 329 23.99 11.70 -5.88
CA ASP A 329 24.80 12.49 -4.96
C ASP A 329 24.83 11.92 -3.52
N GLN A 330 24.01 10.90 -3.23
CA GLN A 330 23.87 10.33 -1.89
C GLN A 330 24.50 8.95 -1.74
N VAL A 331 24.88 8.31 -2.84
CA VAL A 331 25.45 6.96 -2.88
C VAL A 331 26.87 6.95 -3.38
N ASN A 332 27.63 5.94 -2.98
CA ASN A 332 29.00 5.72 -3.43
C ASN A 332 29.08 4.64 -4.53
N PHE A 333 28.20 3.65 -4.50
CA PHE A 333 28.14 2.60 -5.52
C PHE A 333 27.05 2.92 -6.53
N VAL A 334 27.45 3.25 -7.75
CA VAL A 334 26.56 3.75 -8.79
C VAL A 334 26.55 2.76 -9.94
N THR A 335 25.38 2.21 -10.27
CA THR A 335 25.24 1.41 -11.49
C THR A 335 25.36 2.30 -12.71
N ASP A 336 26.16 1.87 -13.66
CA ASP A 336 26.44 2.58 -14.90
C ASP A 336 26.58 1.59 -16.07
N TYR A 337 26.75 2.10 -17.26
CA TYR A 337 26.81 1.31 -18.48
C TYR A 337 27.96 1.75 -19.37
N ASP A 338 28.76 0.79 -19.80
CA ASP A 338 29.85 0.99 -20.73
C ASP A 338 29.32 0.76 -22.16
N ASP A 339 29.01 1.85 -22.88
CA ASP A 339 28.45 1.79 -24.22
C ASP A 339 29.41 1.18 -25.24
N GLU A 340 30.75 1.33 -25.06
CA GLU A 340 31.76 0.79 -25.97
C GLU A 340 31.79 -0.74 -25.87
N HIS A 341 31.68 -1.29 -24.68
CA HIS A 341 31.71 -2.75 -24.45
C HIS A 341 30.31 -3.35 -24.27
N SER A 342 29.26 -2.53 -24.36
CA SER A 342 27.86 -2.94 -24.13
C SER A 342 27.69 -3.70 -22.81
N GLN A 343 28.33 -3.21 -21.74
CA GLN A 343 28.42 -3.91 -20.47
C GLN A 343 27.99 -3.04 -19.28
N PRO A 344 27.02 -3.47 -18.46
CA PRO A 344 26.71 -2.82 -17.21
C PRO A 344 27.82 -3.09 -16.18
N PHE A 345 28.06 -2.11 -15.31
CA PHE A 345 29.01 -2.20 -14.22
C PHE A 345 28.59 -1.35 -13.02
N VAL A 346 29.25 -1.56 -11.87
CA VAL A 346 29.08 -0.69 -10.70
C VAL A 346 30.35 0.15 -10.54
N ASN A 347 30.17 1.47 -10.57
CA ASN A 347 31.22 2.45 -10.29
C ASN A 347 31.31 2.67 -8.78
N ASN A 348 32.52 2.60 -8.22
CA ASN A 348 32.81 2.92 -6.84
C ASN A 348 33.48 4.30 -6.79
N LEU A 349 32.69 5.33 -6.45
CA LEU A 349 33.15 6.73 -6.52
C LEU A 349 34.28 7.04 -5.56
N HIS A 350 34.33 6.38 -4.40
CA HIS A 350 35.34 6.57 -3.38
C HIS A 350 35.87 5.21 -2.87
N PRO A 351 36.76 4.53 -3.64
CA PRO A 351 37.27 3.22 -3.26
C PRO A 351 38.09 3.29 -1.97
N LYS A 352 37.84 2.37 -1.04
CA LYS A 352 38.67 2.14 0.13
C LYS A 352 39.85 1.23 -0.22
N ALA A 353 40.84 1.14 0.69
CA ALA A 353 41.95 0.23 0.51
C ALA A 353 41.48 -1.21 0.27
N GLY A 354 41.90 -1.83 -0.82
CA GLY A 354 41.53 -3.18 -1.23
C GLY A 354 40.25 -3.26 -2.10
N GLU A 355 39.54 -2.16 -2.30
CA GLU A 355 38.37 -2.11 -3.20
C GLU A 355 38.74 -1.72 -4.62
N GLN A 356 37.94 -2.16 -5.60
CA GLN A 356 38.12 -1.76 -6.99
C GLN A 356 37.35 -0.45 -7.27
N ALA A 357 37.83 0.32 -8.26
CA ALA A 357 37.13 1.52 -8.73
C ALA A 357 35.89 1.19 -9.56
N ALA A 358 35.86 0.03 -10.23
CA ALA A 358 34.71 -0.43 -11.00
C ALA A 358 34.57 -1.96 -10.88
N TYR A 359 33.34 -2.42 -10.75
CA TYR A 359 32.98 -3.85 -10.67
C TYR A 359 32.20 -4.24 -11.89
N ARG A 360 32.79 -5.04 -12.77
CA ARG A 360 32.22 -5.45 -14.04
C ARG A 360 31.75 -6.89 -13.98
N GLY A 361 30.54 -7.14 -14.46
CA GLY A 361 30.02 -8.49 -14.64
C GLY A 361 30.74 -9.22 -15.78
N SER A 362 30.61 -10.54 -15.86
CA SER A 362 31.02 -11.33 -17.02
C SER A 362 29.96 -12.38 -17.33
N HIS A 363 29.82 -12.65 -18.64
CA HIS A 363 28.92 -13.68 -19.16
C HIS A 363 29.74 -14.70 -19.93
N GLU A 364 30.58 -15.45 -19.20
CA GLU A 364 31.30 -16.58 -19.81
C GLU A 364 30.39 -17.80 -19.87
N ALA A 365 30.63 -18.71 -20.81
CA ALA A 365 29.74 -19.81 -21.12
C ALA A 365 29.34 -20.69 -19.90
N ASP A 366 30.24 -20.82 -18.93
CA ASP A 366 30.03 -21.67 -17.75
C ASP A 366 29.90 -20.89 -16.42
N SER A 367 30.07 -19.55 -16.44
CA SER A 367 30.04 -18.71 -15.25
C SER A 367 29.42 -17.35 -15.54
N LEU A 368 28.33 -17.07 -14.84
CA LEU A 368 27.71 -15.74 -14.82
C LEU A 368 28.18 -15.02 -13.56
N LEU A 369 28.80 -13.87 -13.75
CA LEU A 369 29.23 -12.97 -12.69
C LEU A 369 28.47 -11.65 -12.81
N GLY A 370 27.71 -11.31 -11.78
CA GLY A 370 26.98 -10.06 -11.69
C GLY A 370 27.34 -9.29 -10.42
N TYR A 371 26.95 -8.04 -10.39
CA TYR A 371 27.03 -7.19 -9.19
C TYR A 371 25.70 -6.48 -8.98
N SER A 372 25.34 -6.28 -7.72
CA SER A 372 24.19 -5.48 -7.36
C SER A 372 24.48 -4.51 -6.23
N VAL A 373 23.79 -3.38 -6.28
CA VAL A 373 23.80 -2.35 -5.25
C VAL A 373 22.45 -2.37 -4.55
N ILE A 374 22.50 -2.38 -3.23
CA ILE A 374 21.36 -2.11 -2.35
C ILE A 374 21.64 -0.78 -1.69
N ALA A 375 20.78 0.22 -1.86
CA ALA A 375 20.85 1.46 -1.11
C ALA A 375 19.61 1.63 -0.27
N TYR A 376 19.76 1.84 1.03
CA TYR A 376 18.71 2.20 1.97
C TYR A 376 18.94 3.64 2.43
N LEU A 377 18.03 4.53 2.07
CA LEU A 377 18.16 5.98 2.19
C LEU A 377 16.84 6.63 2.68
N PRO A 378 16.88 7.86 3.22
CA PRO A 378 15.65 8.62 3.42
C PRO A 378 15.07 9.07 2.07
N ASN A 379 13.76 9.24 1.99
CA ASN A 379 13.15 9.89 0.83
C ASN A 379 13.52 11.39 0.80
N PRO A 380 13.34 12.11 -0.33
CA PRO A 380 13.76 13.51 -0.46
C PRO A 380 13.16 14.46 0.59
N SER A 381 12.00 14.14 1.15
CA SER A 381 11.33 14.93 2.19
C SER A 381 11.61 14.44 3.61
N ARG A 382 12.35 13.36 3.80
CA ARG A 382 12.62 12.69 5.09
C ARG A 382 11.34 12.29 5.85
N THR A 383 10.29 11.98 5.12
CA THR A 383 8.99 11.53 5.64
C THR A 383 8.72 10.06 5.39
N GLY A 384 9.66 9.39 4.76
CA GLY A 384 9.65 7.98 4.40
C GLY A 384 11.04 7.53 3.99
N ASN A 385 11.15 6.30 3.57
CA ASN A 385 12.40 5.63 3.22
C ASN A 385 12.41 5.18 1.76
N VAL A 386 13.60 5.05 1.20
CA VAL A 386 13.84 4.54 -0.15
C VAL A 386 14.79 3.35 -0.07
N ILE A 387 14.45 2.30 -0.82
CA ILE A 387 15.35 1.20 -1.14
C ILE A 387 15.59 1.23 -2.66
N ILE A 388 16.84 1.11 -3.07
CA ILE A 388 17.23 0.91 -4.45
C ILE A 388 17.84 -0.49 -4.57
N LEU A 389 17.33 -1.29 -5.51
CA LEU A 389 17.83 -2.63 -5.84
C LEU A 389 18.29 -2.62 -7.29
N ALA A 390 19.56 -2.31 -7.51
CA ALA A 390 20.12 -2.09 -8.83
C ALA A 390 21.16 -3.16 -9.17
N GLY A 391 20.87 -4.06 -10.09
CA GLY A 391 21.79 -5.11 -10.57
C GLY A 391 22.40 -4.79 -11.93
N THR A 392 23.59 -5.35 -12.23
CA THR A 392 24.18 -5.35 -13.56
C THR A 392 23.44 -6.28 -14.54
N ASP A 393 22.64 -7.19 -13.99
CA ASP A 393 21.77 -8.08 -14.74
C ASP A 393 20.51 -8.43 -13.90
N SER A 394 19.60 -9.16 -14.50
CA SER A 394 18.35 -9.59 -13.89
C SER A 394 18.54 -10.45 -12.63
N ASP A 395 19.54 -11.33 -12.67
CA ASP A 395 19.82 -12.26 -11.55
C ASP A 395 20.47 -11.55 -10.38
N ALA A 396 21.34 -10.57 -10.66
CA ALA A 396 21.94 -9.72 -9.64
C ALA A 396 20.89 -8.82 -8.95
N THR A 397 19.88 -8.36 -9.69
CA THR A 397 18.74 -7.62 -9.11
C THR A 397 17.90 -8.49 -8.19
N ASP A 398 17.62 -9.74 -8.57
CA ASP A 398 16.92 -10.72 -7.73
C ASP A 398 17.70 -11.02 -6.43
N ALA A 399 19.03 -11.20 -6.55
CA ALA A 399 19.90 -11.45 -5.40
C ALA A 399 19.94 -10.28 -4.40
N ALA A 400 19.77 -9.04 -4.86
CA ALA A 400 19.63 -7.89 -3.98
C ALA A 400 18.37 -7.95 -3.11
N ALA A 401 17.25 -8.43 -3.67
CA ALA A 401 16.02 -8.66 -2.90
C ALA A 401 16.18 -9.85 -1.94
N ASP A 402 16.81 -10.95 -2.38
CA ASP A 402 17.14 -12.09 -1.53
C ASP A 402 17.95 -11.67 -0.30
N PHE A 403 18.91 -10.75 -0.45
CA PHE A 403 19.69 -10.20 0.67
C PHE A 403 18.80 -9.55 1.74
N LEU A 404 17.83 -8.72 1.34
CA LEU A 404 16.95 -8.00 2.27
C LEU A 404 15.83 -8.85 2.88
N THR A 405 15.62 -10.06 2.38
CA THR A 405 14.60 -11.00 2.87
C THR A 405 15.21 -12.23 3.55
N SER A 406 16.54 -12.37 3.48
CA SER A 406 17.30 -13.45 4.10
C SER A 406 17.74 -13.08 5.53
N GLU A 407 17.25 -13.85 6.51
CA GLU A 407 17.67 -13.69 7.91
C GLU A 407 19.18 -13.86 8.06
N GLU A 408 19.75 -14.89 7.44
CA GLU A 408 21.19 -15.19 7.55
C GLU A 408 22.07 -14.05 7.02
N GLN A 409 21.73 -13.49 5.86
CA GLN A 409 22.52 -12.42 5.25
C GLN A 409 22.38 -11.11 6.02
N LEU A 410 21.17 -10.72 6.40
CA LEU A 410 20.94 -9.52 7.21
C LEU A 410 21.52 -9.63 8.61
N GLU A 411 21.48 -10.80 9.25
CA GLU A 411 22.11 -11.00 10.55
C GLU A 411 23.63 -10.89 10.47
N LYS A 412 24.26 -11.52 9.49
CA LYS A 412 25.71 -11.37 9.23
C LYS A 412 26.09 -9.91 9.02
N PHE A 413 25.31 -9.19 8.20
CA PHE A 413 25.54 -7.78 7.92
C PHE A 413 25.35 -6.92 9.18
N ARG A 414 24.26 -7.09 9.93
CA ARG A 414 24.01 -6.40 11.20
C ARG A 414 25.14 -6.59 12.20
N ASN A 415 25.62 -7.84 12.32
CA ASN A 415 26.74 -8.19 13.21
C ASN A 415 28.04 -7.53 12.76
N SER A 416 28.30 -7.43 11.45
CA SER A 416 29.49 -6.71 10.92
C SER A 416 29.46 -5.21 11.20
N LEU A 417 28.26 -4.62 11.28
CA LEU A 417 28.05 -3.22 11.64
C LEU A 417 28.10 -2.97 13.15
N HIS A 418 28.00 -4.00 13.99
CA HIS A 418 27.89 -3.91 15.46
C HIS A 418 26.70 -3.04 15.91
N VAL A 419 25.56 -3.14 15.25
CA VAL A 419 24.37 -2.32 15.51
C VAL A 419 23.14 -3.16 15.89
N VAL A 420 22.22 -2.56 16.63
CA VAL A 420 20.91 -3.15 16.93
C VAL A 420 19.90 -2.79 15.83
N ARG A 421 19.93 -1.55 15.36
CA ARG A 421 19.09 -1.02 14.29
C ARG A 421 19.96 -0.67 13.10
N PHE A 422 19.50 -0.97 11.90
CA PHE A 422 20.21 -0.60 10.69
C PHE A 422 20.23 0.93 10.51
N PRO A 423 21.42 1.55 10.36
CA PRO A 423 21.50 2.92 9.86
C PRO A 423 21.11 2.94 8.38
N TYR A 424 21.02 4.10 7.78
CA TYR A 424 21.03 4.19 6.32
C TYR A 424 22.38 3.65 5.80
N PHE A 425 22.32 2.88 4.71
CA PHE A 425 23.48 2.19 4.19
C PHE A 425 23.39 1.95 2.69
N GLU A 426 24.49 1.61 2.10
CA GLU A 426 24.56 0.91 0.81
C GLU A 426 25.46 -0.32 0.92
N VAL A 427 25.14 -1.32 0.12
CA VAL A 427 25.82 -2.61 0.04
C VAL A 427 26.09 -2.93 -1.41
N LEU A 428 27.31 -3.37 -1.71
CA LEU A 428 27.68 -3.96 -2.98
C LEU A 428 27.78 -5.48 -2.81
N LEU A 429 26.97 -6.21 -3.58
CA LEU A 429 27.00 -7.66 -3.65
C LEU A 429 27.65 -8.11 -4.96
N LYS A 430 28.37 -9.22 -4.88
CA LYS A 430 28.83 -10.01 -6.02
C LYS A 430 27.96 -11.25 -6.12
N THR A 431 27.36 -11.47 -7.27
CA THR A 431 26.57 -12.67 -7.55
C THR A 431 27.32 -13.55 -8.52
N SER A 432 27.40 -14.83 -8.21
CA SER A 432 28.02 -15.81 -9.09
C SER A 432 27.10 -17.01 -9.27
N ARG A 433 27.03 -17.51 -10.49
CA ARG A 433 26.31 -18.73 -10.83
C ARG A 433 27.17 -19.57 -11.75
N LEU A 434 27.46 -20.77 -11.31
CA LEU A 434 27.99 -21.82 -12.17
C LEU A 434 26.82 -22.54 -12.82
N SER A 435 26.97 -23.01 -14.07
CA SER A 435 25.95 -23.74 -14.79
C SER A 435 25.36 -24.87 -13.94
N GLY A 436 24.05 -24.84 -13.71
CA GLY A 436 23.32 -25.83 -12.92
C GLY A 436 23.37 -25.66 -11.38
N THR A 437 23.94 -24.58 -10.83
CA THR A 437 23.96 -24.30 -9.39
C THR A 437 23.03 -23.16 -8.99
N SER A 438 22.74 -23.07 -7.71
CA SER A 438 22.04 -21.92 -7.12
C SER A 438 22.93 -20.68 -7.11
N PHE A 439 22.33 -19.49 -7.08
CA PHE A 439 23.05 -18.24 -6.89
C PHE A 439 23.79 -18.23 -5.55
N ASN A 440 25.01 -17.70 -5.57
CA ASN A 440 25.72 -17.29 -4.39
C ASN A 440 25.89 -15.77 -4.42
N ALA A 441 25.37 -15.09 -3.39
CA ALA A 441 25.55 -13.66 -3.21
C ALA A 441 26.56 -13.41 -2.09
N GLU A 442 27.62 -12.70 -2.40
CA GLU A 442 28.71 -12.35 -1.47
C GLU A 442 28.74 -10.83 -1.24
N LEU A 443 28.83 -10.42 0.02
CA LEU A 443 29.04 -9.01 0.39
C LEU A 443 30.49 -8.61 0.03
N VAL A 444 30.64 -7.68 -0.92
CA VAL A 444 31.93 -7.17 -1.37
C VAL A 444 32.37 -5.94 -0.58
N ALA A 445 31.46 -4.97 -0.45
CA ALA A 445 31.74 -3.71 0.22
C ALA A 445 30.43 -3.07 0.72
N TYR A 446 30.56 -2.13 1.65
CA TYR A 446 29.42 -1.35 2.14
C TYR A 446 29.82 0.06 2.58
N ARG A 447 28.82 0.94 2.66
CA ARG A 447 28.91 2.27 3.30
C ARG A 447 27.75 2.43 4.27
N THR A 448 27.94 3.23 5.31
CA THR A 448 26.89 3.62 6.26
C THR A 448 26.78 5.13 6.34
N TYR A 449 25.57 5.63 6.53
CA TYR A 449 25.25 7.05 6.53
C TYR A 449 24.55 7.47 7.84
N PRO A 450 25.25 7.43 8.99
CA PRO A 450 24.64 7.72 10.29
C PRO A 450 24.15 9.17 10.45
N GLY A 451 24.58 10.09 9.59
CA GLY A 451 24.20 11.50 9.61
C GLY A 451 22.95 11.86 8.80
N LEU A 452 22.30 10.89 8.14
CA LEU A 452 21.11 11.14 7.32
C LEU A 452 19.77 11.06 8.09
N HIS A 453 19.82 10.87 9.42
CA HIS A 453 18.63 10.80 10.30
C HIS A 453 17.87 12.13 10.40
#